data_f0d963c3a4aee15efb666a12c13d686d
#
_entry.id   f0d963c3a4aee15efb666a12c13d686d
#
_cell.length_a   1.000
_cell.length_b   1.000
_cell.length_c   1.000
_cell.angle_alpha   90.00
_cell.angle_beta   90.00
_cell.angle_gamma   90.00
#
_symmetry.space_group_name_H-M   'P 1'
#
loop_
_entity.id
_entity.type
_entity.pdbx_description
1 polymer ?
#
loop_
_entity_poly.entity_id
_entity_poly.type
_entity_poly.pdbx_seq_one_letter_code
_entity_poly.pdbx_strand_id
1 'polypeptide(L)'
;QMCIRDRRTRMHTGDELEILSQGFDQMAGAVQDKVEALELSVQQRDDFVGAFTHELKTPMTGIIGYADLLRSMQPDPEEQREAAGAIFHEAQRLEALSGKLLQLMGLGEHAPQLVPVQLDSVFAEARRAVAPALNGCILTMQSNGLTVQGDADLLCDLVINLVTNAAKASTPGSTIAVCAEQADGSIRLTVQDHGQGIPADKPVSYTHLRA
;
A
#
# COMPACT_ATOMS: atom_id res chain seq x y z
N GLN A 1 -17.34 27.17 21.74
CA GLN A 1 -16.63 27.94 20.73
C GLN A 1 -17.41 27.78 19.43
N MET A 2 -18.11 28.85 19.01
CA MET A 2 -18.90 28.88 17.78
C MET A 2 -17.91 29.05 16.63
N CYS A 3 -17.70 27.98 15.87
CA CYS A 3 -16.75 27.97 14.76
C CYS A 3 -17.18 28.98 13.69
N ILE A 4 -16.28 29.89 13.32
CA ILE A 4 -16.41 30.85 12.21
C ILE A 4 -16.65 30.12 10.86
N ARG A 5 -16.39 28.82 10.81
CA ARG A 5 -16.51 27.92 9.64
C ARG A 5 -17.92 27.81 9.05
N ASP A 6 -18.99 28.19 9.81
CA ASP A 6 -20.37 27.86 9.42
C ASP A 6 -21.22 29.08 9.06
N ARG A 7 -20.65 30.28 8.93
CA ARG A 7 -21.40 31.46 8.53
C ARG A 7 -21.45 31.58 7.01
N ARG A 8 -22.54 31.08 6.42
CA ARG A 8 -22.94 31.37 5.05
C ARG A 8 -23.82 32.61 5.02
N THR A 9 -23.54 33.53 4.10
CA THR A 9 -24.36 34.74 3.88
C THR A 9 -25.54 34.41 2.97
N ARG A 10 -26.56 33.74 3.43
CA ARG A 10 -27.75 33.42 2.65
C ARG A 10 -28.62 34.68 2.46
N MET A 11 -28.17 35.65 1.65
CA MET A 11 -28.91 36.83 1.29
C MET A 11 -29.74 36.57 0.01
N HIS A 12 -31.04 36.83 0.08
CA HIS A 12 -31.97 36.78 -1.06
C HIS A 12 -32.53 38.18 -1.26
N THR A 13 -31.81 39.04 -1.97
CA THR A 13 -32.22 40.44 -2.23
C THR A 13 -32.64 40.66 -3.67
N GLY A 14 -32.38 39.72 -4.59
CA GLY A 14 -32.75 39.80 -6.00
C GLY A 14 -31.95 40.82 -6.82
N ASP A 15 -30.81 41.29 -6.27
CA ASP A 15 -29.94 42.28 -6.86
C ASP A 15 -28.44 41.81 -6.92
N GLU A 16 -27.55 42.71 -7.27
CA GLU A 16 -26.10 42.44 -7.38
C GLU A 16 -25.50 41.93 -6.07
N LEU A 17 -26.12 42.22 -4.91
CA LEU A 17 -25.67 41.76 -3.60
C LEU A 17 -25.92 40.26 -3.42
N GLU A 18 -26.97 39.71 -4.02
CA GLU A 18 -27.24 38.26 -4.01
C GLU A 18 -26.16 37.50 -4.80
N ILE A 19 -25.80 38.03 -5.99
CA ILE A 19 -24.75 37.45 -6.83
C ILE A 19 -23.41 37.46 -6.08
N LEU A 20 -23.07 38.55 -5.41
CA LEU A 20 -21.85 38.67 -4.61
C LEU A 20 -21.86 37.69 -3.42
N SER A 21 -22.99 37.57 -2.72
CA SER A 21 -23.19 36.64 -1.61
C SER A 21 -23.01 35.18 -2.05
N GLN A 22 -23.59 34.78 -3.19
CA GLN A 22 -23.43 33.45 -3.76
C GLN A 22 -21.97 33.16 -4.15
N GLY A 23 -21.29 34.13 -4.77
CA GLY A 23 -19.88 34.03 -5.11
C GLY A 23 -18.99 33.84 -3.87
N PHE A 24 -19.28 34.59 -2.80
CA PHE A 24 -18.60 34.47 -1.53
C PHE A 24 -18.81 33.09 -0.86
N ASP A 25 -20.06 32.62 -0.83
CA ASP A 25 -20.40 31.32 -0.26
C ASP A 25 -19.79 30.17 -1.06
N GLN A 26 -19.72 30.29 -2.39
CA GLN A 26 -19.04 29.32 -3.24
C GLN A 26 -17.53 29.28 -2.97
N MET A 27 -16.90 30.46 -2.85
CA MET A 27 -15.47 30.55 -2.52
C MET A 27 -15.20 29.98 -1.12
N ALA A 28 -16.02 30.31 -0.12
CA ALA A 28 -15.92 29.78 1.23
C ALA A 28 -16.06 28.24 1.24
N GLY A 29 -16.97 27.69 0.40
CA GLY A 29 -17.11 26.25 0.19
C GLY A 29 -15.85 25.62 -0.38
N ALA A 30 -15.34 26.17 -1.46
CA ALA A 30 -14.13 25.65 -2.10
C ALA A 30 -12.88 25.71 -1.20
N VAL A 31 -12.77 26.74 -0.35
CA VAL A 31 -11.71 26.83 0.65
C VAL A 31 -11.88 25.76 1.72
N GLN A 32 -13.12 25.55 2.20
CA GLN A 32 -13.40 24.52 3.20
C GLN A 32 -13.07 23.11 2.69
N ASP A 33 -13.49 22.78 1.48
CA ASP A 33 -13.21 21.48 0.84
C ASP A 33 -11.69 21.25 0.73
N LYS A 34 -10.94 22.30 0.38
CA LYS A 34 -9.46 22.21 0.31
C LYS A 34 -8.80 22.05 1.68
N VAL A 35 -9.33 22.71 2.73
CA VAL A 35 -8.82 22.56 4.09
C VAL A 35 -9.09 21.15 4.59
N GLU A 36 -10.28 20.61 4.39
CA GLU A 36 -10.63 19.23 4.78
C GLU A 36 -9.78 18.20 4.05
N ALA A 37 -9.55 18.39 2.74
CA ALA A 37 -8.66 17.53 1.96
C ALA A 37 -7.22 17.59 2.45
N LEU A 38 -6.74 18.77 2.86
CA LEU A 38 -5.40 18.96 3.40
C LEU A 38 -5.28 18.32 4.80
N GLU A 39 -6.26 18.50 5.67
CA GLU A 39 -6.30 17.88 7.00
C GLU A 39 -6.27 16.36 6.88
N LEU A 40 -7.05 15.78 5.97
CA LEU A 40 -7.03 14.33 5.68
C LEU A 40 -5.66 13.87 5.17
N SER A 41 -5.05 14.63 4.27
CA SER A 41 -3.71 14.30 3.75
C SER A 41 -2.62 14.34 4.83
N VAL A 42 -2.70 15.32 5.74
CA VAL A 42 -1.78 15.41 6.88
C VAL A 42 -1.97 14.22 7.81
N GLN A 43 -3.22 13.85 8.12
CA GLN A 43 -3.51 12.71 8.97
C GLN A 43 -3.01 11.39 8.36
N GLN A 44 -3.27 11.18 7.07
CA GLN A 44 -2.75 10.00 6.35
C GLN A 44 -1.23 9.91 6.39
N ARG A 45 -0.55 11.06 6.23
CA ARG A 45 0.92 11.12 6.33
C ARG A 45 1.40 10.78 7.74
N ASP A 46 0.75 11.30 8.78
CA ASP A 46 1.16 11.07 10.17
C ASP A 46 0.90 9.60 10.58
N ASP A 47 -0.23 9.01 10.16
CA ASP A 47 -0.53 7.60 10.34
C ASP A 47 0.51 6.71 9.62
N PHE A 48 0.90 7.09 8.40
CA PHE A 48 1.94 6.39 7.64
C PHE A 48 3.29 6.43 8.37
N VAL A 49 3.73 7.62 8.83
CA VAL A 49 5.00 7.76 9.57
C VAL A 49 4.98 6.95 10.86
N GLY A 50 3.85 6.94 11.57
CA GLY A 50 3.66 6.13 12.79
C GLY A 50 3.79 4.64 12.51
N ALA A 51 3.06 4.13 11.53
CA ALA A 51 3.10 2.73 11.12
C ALA A 51 4.50 2.32 10.64
N PHE A 52 5.13 3.14 9.81
CA PHE A 52 6.48 2.90 9.31
C PHE A 52 7.53 2.86 10.42
N THR A 53 7.44 3.79 11.38
CA THR A 53 8.33 3.80 12.55
C THR A 53 8.19 2.52 13.37
N HIS A 54 6.97 2.02 13.53
CA HIS A 54 6.72 0.75 14.23
C HIS A 54 7.30 -0.44 13.47
N GLU A 55 7.14 -0.47 12.15
CA GLU A 55 7.69 -1.54 11.29
C GLU A 55 9.21 -1.53 11.25
N LEU A 56 9.87 -0.38 11.37
CA LEU A 56 11.33 -0.29 11.51
C LEU A 56 11.83 -0.72 12.89
N LYS A 57 11.09 -0.40 13.95
CA LYS A 57 11.51 -0.68 15.33
C LYS A 57 11.64 -2.18 15.59
N THR A 58 10.77 -3.00 15.03
CA THR A 58 10.73 -4.44 15.23
C THR A 58 12.03 -5.13 14.78
N PRO A 59 12.47 -5.02 13.49
CA PRO A 59 13.72 -5.62 13.05
C PRO A 59 14.95 -5.01 13.73
N MET A 60 14.94 -3.69 14.00
CA MET A 60 16.05 -3.06 14.74
C MET A 60 16.19 -3.66 16.15
N THR A 61 15.08 -3.90 16.85
CA THR A 61 15.11 -4.53 18.17
C THR A 61 15.66 -5.95 18.10
N GLY A 62 15.31 -6.72 17.07
CA GLY A 62 15.88 -8.05 16.81
C GLY A 62 17.38 -8.01 16.59
N ILE A 63 17.86 -7.13 15.70
CA ILE A 63 19.30 -6.95 15.43
C ILE A 63 20.05 -6.60 16.71
N ILE A 64 19.56 -5.61 17.48
CA ILE A 64 20.19 -5.18 18.72
C ILE A 64 20.22 -6.32 19.75
N GLY A 65 19.12 -7.07 19.89
CA GLY A 65 19.02 -8.18 20.83
C GLY A 65 20.02 -9.31 20.54
N TYR A 66 20.09 -9.75 19.28
CA TYR A 66 21.03 -10.79 18.88
C TYR A 66 22.50 -10.30 18.91
N ALA A 67 22.75 -9.04 18.55
CA ALA A 67 24.08 -8.45 18.67
C ALA A 67 24.54 -8.33 20.13
N ASP A 68 23.62 -7.99 21.05
CA ASP A 68 23.93 -7.94 22.48
C ASP A 68 24.17 -9.32 23.07
N LEU A 69 23.44 -10.33 22.63
CA LEU A 69 23.67 -11.73 22.98
C LEU A 69 25.07 -12.16 22.58
N LEU A 70 25.49 -11.89 21.33
CA LEU A 70 26.83 -12.20 20.84
C LEU A 70 27.93 -11.43 21.60
N ARG A 71 27.64 -10.21 22.06
CA ARG A 71 28.60 -9.36 22.78
C ARG A 71 28.75 -9.74 24.26
N SER A 72 27.63 -10.05 24.94
CA SER A 72 27.60 -10.20 26.40
C SER A 72 27.71 -11.63 26.88
N MET A 73 27.39 -12.59 26.05
CA MET A 73 27.52 -14.03 26.33
C MET A 73 28.67 -14.61 25.48
N GLN A 74 29.12 -15.80 25.87
CA GLN A 74 30.01 -16.64 25.04
C GLN A 74 29.17 -17.80 24.49
N PRO A 75 28.29 -17.53 23.49
CA PRO A 75 27.46 -18.58 22.91
C PRO A 75 28.32 -19.61 22.19
N ASP A 76 27.82 -20.83 22.10
CA ASP A 76 28.52 -21.86 21.34
C ASP A 76 28.54 -21.56 19.83
N PRO A 77 29.33 -22.26 19.02
CA PRO A 77 29.46 -21.96 17.57
C PRO A 77 28.17 -22.12 16.78
N GLU A 78 27.19 -22.90 17.26
CA GLU A 78 25.90 -23.07 16.62
C GLU A 78 24.98 -21.90 16.94
N GLU A 79 24.88 -21.50 18.19
CA GLU A 79 24.17 -20.31 18.68
C GLU A 79 24.74 -19.03 18.04
N GLN A 80 26.07 -18.93 17.86
CA GLN A 80 26.67 -17.78 17.15
C GLN A 80 26.22 -17.70 15.70
N ARG A 81 26.12 -18.83 15.01
CA ARG A 81 25.68 -18.88 13.60
C ARG A 81 24.21 -18.55 13.47
N GLU A 82 23.37 -19.03 14.39
CA GLU A 82 21.95 -18.70 14.42
C GLU A 82 21.73 -17.20 14.69
N ALA A 83 22.39 -16.64 15.69
CA ALA A 83 22.30 -15.21 16.00
C ALA A 83 22.78 -14.33 14.84
N ALA A 84 23.89 -14.68 14.20
CA ALA A 84 24.39 -13.98 13.03
C ALA A 84 23.41 -14.09 11.83
N GLY A 85 22.81 -15.25 11.64
CA GLY A 85 21.77 -15.48 10.63
C GLY A 85 20.52 -14.61 10.87
N ALA A 86 20.07 -14.53 12.12
CA ALA A 86 18.94 -13.69 12.50
C ALA A 86 19.21 -12.21 12.27
N ILE A 87 20.40 -11.71 12.64
CA ILE A 87 20.82 -10.33 12.35
C ILE A 87 20.78 -10.06 10.84
N PHE A 88 21.32 -10.96 10.03
CA PHE A 88 21.36 -10.81 8.59
C PHE A 88 19.94 -10.74 7.98
N HIS A 89 19.03 -11.61 8.41
CA HIS A 89 17.64 -11.60 7.94
C HIS A 89 16.89 -10.33 8.33
N GLU A 90 17.06 -9.85 9.55
CA GLU A 90 16.43 -8.61 9.98
C GLU A 90 17.02 -7.38 9.27
N ALA A 91 18.32 -7.39 8.95
CA ALA A 91 18.95 -6.34 8.16
C ALA A 91 18.41 -6.31 6.71
N GLN A 92 18.25 -7.46 6.06
CA GLN A 92 17.62 -7.56 4.74
C GLN A 92 16.17 -7.05 4.75
N ARG A 93 15.43 -7.34 5.83
CA ARG A 93 14.06 -6.82 6.00
C ARG A 93 14.05 -5.30 6.09
N LEU A 94 14.99 -4.69 6.82
CA LEU A 94 15.14 -3.22 6.88
C LEU A 94 15.48 -2.61 5.53
N GLU A 95 16.37 -3.23 4.78
CA GLU A 95 16.73 -2.81 3.42
C GLU A 95 15.50 -2.79 2.50
N ALA A 96 14.72 -3.87 2.50
CA ALA A 96 13.50 -3.96 1.72
C ALA A 96 12.45 -2.90 2.13
N LEU A 97 12.30 -2.62 3.44
CA LEU A 97 11.42 -1.56 3.93
C LEU A 97 11.90 -0.17 3.49
N SER A 98 13.21 0.09 3.53
CA SER A 98 13.80 1.35 3.06
C SER A 98 13.56 1.56 1.56
N GLY A 99 13.74 0.53 0.74
CA GLY A 99 13.45 0.58 -0.70
C GLY A 99 11.99 0.92 -0.99
N LYS A 100 11.05 0.29 -0.27
CA LYS A 100 9.61 0.61 -0.39
C LYS A 100 9.28 2.04 0.00
N LEU A 101 9.94 2.60 1.02
CA LEU A 101 9.77 3.99 1.41
C LEU A 101 10.22 4.95 0.30
N LEU A 102 11.40 4.69 -0.29
CA LEU A 102 11.92 5.51 -1.39
C LEU A 102 10.98 5.50 -2.60
N GLN A 103 10.41 4.34 -2.95
CA GLN A 103 9.40 4.22 -4.01
C GLN A 103 8.15 5.05 -3.69
N LEU A 104 7.62 4.97 -2.46
CA LEU A 104 6.45 5.74 -2.03
C LEU A 104 6.67 7.25 -2.02
N MET A 105 7.91 7.69 -1.72
CA MET A 105 8.27 9.12 -1.75
C MET A 105 8.53 9.66 -3.17
N GLY A 106 8.40 8.82 -4.21
CA GLY A 106 8.72 9.20 -5.58
C GLY A 106 10.21 9.44 -5.81
N LEU A 107 11.06 9.01 -4.89
CA LEU A 107 12.52 9.12 -4.96
C LEU A 107 13.17 7.86 -5.57
N GLY A 108 12.35 6.95 -6.10
CA GLY A 108 12.80 5.77 -6.86
C GLY A 108 13.51 6.23 -8.14
N GLU A 109 14.54 5.47 -8.54
CA GLU A 109 15.48 5.84 -9.60
C GLU A 109 14.85 6.04 -10.99
N HIS A 110 13.57 5.72 -11.19
CA HIS A 110 12.90 5.85 -12.48
C HIS A 110 11.50 6.43 -12.33
N ALA A 111 11.20 7.48 -13.10
CA ALA A 111 9.82 7.87 -13.33
C ALA A 111 9.07 6.72 -14.02
N PRO A 112 7.83 6.36 -13.61
CA PRO A 112 7.08 5.27 -14.20
C PRO A 112 7.01 5.41 -15.73
N GLN A 113 7.40 4.39 -16.45
CA GLN A 113 7.30 4.38 -17.91
C GLN A 113 5.96 3.76 -18.31
N LEU A 114 5.02 4.62 -18.71
CA LEU A 114 3.72 4.16 -19.22
C LEU A 114 3.88 3.65 -20.65
N VAL A 115 4.07 2.33 -20.78
CA VAL A 115 4.15 1.62 -22.06
C VAL A 115 3.05 0.56 -22.15
N PRO A 116 2.68 0.09 -23.35
CA PRO A 116 1.79 -1.05 -23.48
C PRO A 116 2.43 -2.31 -22.89
N VAL A 117 1.87 -2.83 -21.79
CA VAL A 117 2.36 -4.02 -21.08
C VAL A 117 1.34 -5.15 -21.22
N GLN A 118 1.81 -6.32 -21.67
CA GLN A 118 0.98 -7.53 -21.71
C GLN A 118 0.89 -8.16 -20.32
N LEU A 119 -0.31 -8.31 -19.81
CA LEU A 119 -0.52 -8.88 -18.47
C LEU A 119 -0.10 -10.36 -18.37
N ASP A 120 -0.04 -11.08 -19.47
CA ASP A 120 0.49 -12.45 -19.51
C ASP A 120 1.95 -12.53 -19.02
N SER A 121 2.79 -11.58 -19.46
CA SER A 121 4.19 -11.53 -19.05
C SER A 121 4.32 -11.16 -17.58
N VAL A 122 3.57 -10.17 -17.12
CA VAL A 122 3.54 -9.73 -15.70
C VAL A 122 3.10 -10.90 -14.80
N PHE A 123 2.04 -11.60 -15.17
CA PHE A 123 1.54 -12.74 -14.40
C PHE A 123 2.51 -13.91 -14.38
N ALA A 124 3.21 -14.17 -15.48
CA ALA A 124 4.23 -15.22 -15.54
C ALA A 124 5.43 -14.90 -14.64
N GLU A 125 5.85 -13.64 -14.58
CA GLU A 125 6.93 -13.17 -13.72
C GLU A 125 6.52 -13.17 -12.25
N ALA A 126 5.39 -12.56 -11.91
CA ALA A 126 4.84 -12.55 -10.57
C ALA A 126 4.65 -13.97 -10.01
N ARG A 127 4.14 -14.92 -10.82
CA ARG A 127 3.98 -16.32 -10.43
C ARG A 127 5.29 -16.94 -9.99
N ARG A 128 6.39 -16.68 -10.72
CA ARG A 128 7.73 -17.19 -10.35
C ARG A 128 8.23 -16.59 -9.05
N ALA A 129 8.04 -15.28 -8.88
CA ALA A 129 8.49 -14.56 -7.70
C ALA A 129 7.74 -14.98 -6.42
N VAL A 130 6.41 -15.20 -6.51
CA VAL A 130 5.60 -15.56 -5.32
C VAL A 130 5.64 -17.03 -4.95
N ALA A 131 6.16 -17.91 -5.81
CA ALA A 131 6.14 -19.36 -5.59
C ALA A 131 6.66 -19.79 -4.20
N PRO A 132 7.76 -19.22 -3.65
CA PRO A 132 8.24 -19.57 -2.30
C PRO A 132 7.32 -19.09 -1.17
N ALA A 133 6.52 -18.05 -1.43
CA ALA A 133 5.67 -17.38 -0.42
C ALA A 133 4.23 -17.93 -0.36
N LEU A 134 3.87 -18.87 -1.22
CA LEU A 134 2.50 -19.41 -1.31
C LEU A 134 2.07 -20.26 -0.11
N ASN A 135 3.00 -20.70 0.74
CA ASN A 135 2.69 -21.49 1.96
C ASN A 135 1.75 -22.68 1.74
N GLY A 136 1.89 -23.35 0.58
CA GLY A 136 1.04 -24.48 0.22
C GLY A 136 -0.33 -24.11 -0.39
N CYS A 137 -0.60 -22.83 -0.66
CA CYS A 137 -1.78 -22.39 -1.41
C CYS A 137 -1.62 -22.69 -2.91
N ILE A 138 -2.76 -22.88 -3.59
CA ILE A 138 -2.83 -23.10 -5.04
C ILE A 138 -3.07 -21.73 -5.71
N LEU A 139 -2.16 -21.30 -6.60
CA LEU A 139 -2.28 -20.04 -7.31
C LEU A 139 -2.79 -20.24 -8.73
N THR A 140 -3.91 -19.61 -9.07
CA THR A 140 -4.45 -19.52 -10.43
C THR A 140 -4.39 -18.08 -10.93
N MET A 141 -3.94 -17.88 -12.17
CA MET A 141 -3.83 -16.54 -12.79
C MET A 141 -4.37 -16.57 -14.21
N GLN A 142 -5.25 -15.61 -14.53
CA GLN A 142 -5.88 -15.45 -15.85
C GLN A 142 -5.81 -13.98 -16.26
N SER A 143 -5.02 -13.69 -17.29
CA SER A 143 -4.81 -12.35 -17.85
C SER A 143 -5.72 -12.04 -19.04
N ASN A 144 -6.32 -13.09 -19.65
CA ASN A 144 -7.20 -13.01 -20.83
C ASN A 144 -6.54 -12.31 -22.03
N GLY A 145 -5.20 -12.32 -22.13
CA GLY A 145 -4.45 -11.65 -23.22
C GLY A 145 -4.54 -10.12 -23.21
N LEU A 146 -4.93 -9.54 -22.08
CA LEU A 146 -5.13 -8.08 -21.98
C LEU A 146 -3.79 -7.33 -21.93
N THR A 147 -3.81 -6.12 -22.51
CA THR A 147 -2.69 -5.18 -22.50
C THR A 147 -3.11 -3.89 -21.81
N VAL A 148 -2.29 -3.39 -20.89
CA VAL A 148 -2.54 -2.16 -20.12
C VAL A 148 -1.41 -1.16 -20.37
N GLN A 149 -1.75 0.14 -20.36
CA GLN A 149 -0.73 1.20 -20.30
C GLN A 149 -0.19 1.30 -18.89
N GLY A 150 1.09 0.98 -18.68
CA GLY A 150 1.66 0.94 -17.35
C GLY A 150 3.16 0.66 -17.36
N ASP A 151 3.71 0.57 -16.17
CA ASP A 151 5.09 0.15 -15.92
C ASP A 151 5.07 -1.34 -15.51
N ALA A 152 5.83 -2.17 -16.21
CA ALA A 152 5.80 -3.62 -16.02
C ALA A 152 6.28 -4.03 -14.62
N ASP A 153 7.31 -3.36 -14.11
CA ASP A 153 7.90 -3.67 -12.79
C ASP A 153 6.91 -3.30 -11.69
N LEU A 154 6.28 -2.12 -11.77
CA LEU A 154 5.27 -1.69 -10.81
C LEU A 154 4.03 -2.59 -10.83
N LEU A 155 3.60 -3.04 -12.01
CA LEU A 155 2.48 -3.98 -12.13
C LEU A 155 2.84 -5.35 -11.56
N CYS A 156 4.06 -5.82 -11.78
CA CYS A 156 4.56 -7.06 -11.20
C CYS A 156 4.60 -6.98 -9.67
N ASP A 157 5.16 -5.91 -9.12
CA ASP A 157 5.20 -5.64 -7.68
C ASP A 157 3.80 -5.58 -7.06
N LEU A 158 2.85 -4.93 -7.74
CA LEU A 158 1.46 -4.88 -7.31
C LEU A 158 0.87 -6.29 -7.17
N VAL A 159 1.03 -7.13 -8.20
CA VAL A 159 0.51 -8.50 -8.19
C VAL A 159 1.20 -9.34 -7.10
N ILE A 160 2.52 -9.23 -6.96
CA ILE A 160 3.30 -9.92 -5.92
C ILE A 160 2.78 -9.54 -4.53
N ASN A 161 2.58 -8.24 -4.27
CA ASN A 161 2.10 -7.75 -2.98
C ASN A 161 0.69 -8.26 -2.66
N LEU A 162 -0.23 -8.23 -3.62
CA LEU A 162 -1.60 -8.71 -3.43
C LEU A 162 -1.63 -10.23 -3.19
N VAL A 163 -0.88 -11.01 -3.97
CA VAL A 163 -0.85 -12.48 -3.84
C VAL A 163 -0.18 -12.90 -2.54
N THR A 164 0.91 -12.25 -2.13
CA THR A 164 1.58 -12.56 -0.86
C THR A 164 0.71 -12.21 0.35
N ASN A 165 -0.08 -11.13 0.28
CA ASN A 165 -1.07 -10.80 1.31
C ASN A 165 -2.18 -11.87 1.38
N ALA A 166 -2.71 -12.27 0.23
CA ALA A 166 -3.69 -13.35 0.14
C ALA A 166 -3.15 -14.68 0.71
N ALA A 167 -1.88 -15.03 0.39
CA ALA A 167 -1.25 -16.25 0.91
C ALA A 167 -1.05 -16.24 2.43
N LYS A 168 -0.71 -15.08 3.01
CA LYS A 168 -0.59 -14.92 4.47
C LYS A 168 -1.93 -15.05 5.19
N ALA A 169 -3.03 -14.62 4.56
CA ALA A 169 -4.38 -14.68 5.13
C ALA A 169 -5.03 -16.06 4.96
N SER A 170 -4.55 -16.87 4.02
CA SER A 170 -5.16 -18.14 3.59
C SER A 170 -4.54 -19.35 4.31
N THR A 171 -5.31 -20.41 4.41
CA THR A 171 -4.83 -21.71 4.91
C THR A 171 -4.16 -22.53 3.80
N PRO A 172 -3.16 -23.38 4.14
CA PRO A 172 -2.56 -24.30 3.17
C PRO A 172 -3.61 -25.15 2.45
N GLY A 173 -3.45 -25.33 1.15
CA GLY A 173 -4.42 -26.07 0.29
C GLY A 173 -5.55 -25.21 -0.27
N SER A 174 -5.73 -23.97 0.18
CA SER A 174 -6.72 -23.04 -0.39
C SER A 174 -6.26 -22.48 -1.74
N THR A 175 -7.23 -22.00 -2.55
CA THR A 175 -6.93 -21.40 -3.86
C THR A 175 -6.94 -19.89 -3.77
N ILE A 176 -5.91 -19.28 -4.35
CA ILE A 176 -5.82 -17.84 -4.60
C ILE A 176 -6.01 -17.63 -6.11
N ALA A 177 -7.03 -16.86 -6.49
CA ALA A 177 -7.34 -16.59 -7.88
C ALA A 177 -7.02 -15.12 -8.22
N VAL A 178 -6.23 -14.93 -9.28
CA VAL A 178 -5.93 -13.62 -9.87
C VAL A 178 -6.56 -13.58 -11.24
N CYS A 179 -7.43 -12.61 -11.50
CA CYS A 179 -8.09 -12.44 -12.79
C CYS A 179 -8.01 -11.00 -13.26
N ALA A 180 -7.66 -10.80 -14.52
CA ALA A 180 -7.78 -9.51 -15.20
C ALA A 180 -8.93 -9.59 -16.21
N GLU A 181 -9.82 -8.61 -16.17
CA GLU A 181 -10.97 -8.53 -17.08
C GLU A 181 -11.20 -7.09 -17.52
N GLN A 182 -11.77 -6.93 -18.71
CA GLN A 182 -12.15 -5.61 -19.20
C GLN A 182 -13.52 -5.25 -18.64
N ALA A 183 -13.61 -4.11 -17.95
CA ALA A 183 -14.85 -3.61 -17.34
C ALA A 183 -14.95 -2.09 -17.56
N ASP A 184 -16.03 -1.63 -18.14
CA ASP A 184 -16.38 -0.20 -18.30
C ASP A 184 -15.26 0.66 -18.93
N GLY A 185 -14.55 0.10 -19.92
CA GLY A 185 -13.45 0.80 -20.62
C GLY A 185 -12.12 0.82 -19.85
N SER A 186 -12.08 0.16 -18.70
CA SER A 186 -10.87 -0.02 -17.88
C SER A 186 -10.55 -1.52 -17.72
N ILE A 187 -9.35 -1.82 -17.21
CA ILE A 187 -8.98 -3.20 -16.84
C ILE A 187 -9.13 -3.33 -15.32
N ARG A 188 -9.93 -4.32 -14.91
CA ARG A 188 -10.08 -4.67 -13.51
C ARG A 188 -9.20 -5.86 -13.18
N LEU A 189 -8.30 -5.68 -12.23
CA LEU A 189 -7.50 -6.75 -11.64
C LEU A 189 -8.16 -7.17 -10.32
N THR A 190 -8.52 -8.45 -10.22
CA THR A 190 -9.13 -9.03 -9.02
C THR A 190 -8.22 -10.09 -8.44
N VAL A 191 -7.96 -10.03 -7.14
CA VAL A 191 -7.31 -11.09 -6.37
C VAL A 191 -8.30 -11.59 -5.33
N GLN A 192 -8.64 -12.86 -5.41
CA GLN A 192 -9.59 -13.51 -4.52
C GLN A 192 -8.88 -14.58 -3.70
N ASP A 193 -9.01 -14.49 -2.40
CA ASP A 193 -8.54 -15.49 -1.44
C ASP A 193 -9.72 -16.10 -0.65
N HIS A 194 -9.43 -17.14 0.11
CA HIS A 194 -10.36 -17.81 1.01
C HIS A 194 -9.79 -17.82 2.44
N GLY A 195 -9.21 -16.68 2.84
CA GLY A 195 -8.62 -16.47 4.15
C GLY A 195 -9.66 -16.11 5.22
N GLN A 196 -9.17 -15.75 6.40
CA GLN A 196 -10.02 -15.39 7.55
C GLN A 196 -10.72 -14.02 7.42
N GLY A 197 -10.52 -13.31 6.29
CA GLY A 197 -11.11 -12.00 6.06
C GLY A 197 -10.52 -10.90 6.96
N ILE A 198 -11.07 -9.69 6.80
CA ILE A 198 -10.68 -8.52 7.61
C ILE A 198 -11.80 -8.26 8.61
N PRO A 199 -11.53 -8.22 9.93
CA PRO A 199 -12.52 -7.90 10.95
C PRO A 199 -13.15 -6.53 10.69
N ALA A 200 -14.48 -6.42 10.88
CA ALA A 200 -15.24 -5.20 10.58
C ALA A 200 -14.86 -3.98 11.45
N ASP A 201 -14.19 -4.21 12.56
CA ASP A 201 -13.71 -3.21 13.52
C ASP A 201 -12.33 -2.65 13.18
N LYS A 202 -11.62 -3.26 12.22
CA LYS A 202 -10.33 -2.73 11.76
C LYS A 202 -10.56 -1.76 10.61
N PRO A 203 -10.04 -0.51 10.71
CA PRO A 203 -10.12 0.44 9.60
C PRO A 203 -9.40 -0.14 8.39
N VAL A 204 -10.13 -0.32 7.31
CA VAL A 204 -9.57 -0.79 6.04
C VAL A 204 -9.07 0.41 5.29
N SER A 205 -7.76 0.55 5.18
CA SER A 205 -7.15 1.55 4.31
C SER A 205 -7.30 1.09 2.86
N TYR A 206 -8.45 1.35 2.25
CA TYR A 206 -8.64 1.14 0.82
C TYR A 206 -8.06 2.33 0.06
N THR A 207 -7.00 2.09 -0.65
CA THR A 207 -6.56 3.00 -1.70
C THR A 207 -7.34 2.64 -2.97
N HIS A 208 -8.33 3.44 -3.34
CA HIS A 208 -8.86 3.40 -4.70
C HIS A 208 -7.84 4.05 -5.63
N LEU A 209 -6.97 3.24 -6.21
CA LEU A 209 -6.17 3.65 -7.36
C LEU A 209 -7.10 3.68 -8.58
N ARG A 210 -7.59 4.87 -8.94
CA ARG A 210 -8.12 5.14 -10.28
C ARG A 210 -6.94 5.55 -11.14
N ALA A 211 -6.58 4.70 -12.10
CA ALA A 211 -5.74 5.07 -13.22
C ALA A 211 -6.55 5.89 -14.22
#